data_eed57989b50777d953d1a91be7e0104f
#
_entry.id   eed57989b50777d953d1a91be7e0104f
#
_cell.length_a   1.000
_cell.length_b   1.000
_cell.length_c   1.000
_cell.angle_alpha   90.00
_cell.angle_beta   90.00
_cell.angle_gamma   90.00
#
_symmetry.space_group_name_H-M   'P 1'
#
loop_
_entity.id
_entity.type
_entity.pdbx_description
1 polymer ?
#
loop_
_entity_poly.entity_id
_entity_poly.type
_entity_poly.pdbx_seq_one_letter_code
_entity_poly.pdbx_strand_id
1 'polypeptide(L)'
;MSNLNLLRYYQRIITIGVGSEIKTTVQEVADLLCTSPRHARNLLSQMQELDWLTWQPKAGRNQRSTLLLNIELSALKESLALERIQQGKYERALAILDEDEAMFGRLLKTTSGTSVQEGRVNIQLTYKRMFERIVPHQLHRCSERFFLRQVYCCLVSSHDNGVVRPELAHHWRYDEDNYQWTFYLRPGLTFHNDTPIDADTVVSLFAKLSALPYYQKELAHVTDITAPHPLKVVFTLNKPDRGFAGLISGVKYGIQPAGQVNVANNNSVIGSGPFSVVEHDKNKLKLQAFDGYYACRVLVDLVTIWIVNDEKMENPSLSSNAPIQVSETTSGIEVSIQTPNASHSSQHSRTEDGCLFALFNQHTKHPLTRAQRRYITELIHPQRLLELFRKEKTHYGSVLANNLLPIWSPVLRQFGEVSVLPKTITIAGYNYTALRRCARAISSVLTEHGSKVQIVMYSYRELSEKAENGTLNETLILTNTNLDDNRHASAFSNFYSNNVLYHTLGEVNARWLDEQLENVRAFTPLEDYLTALEPIASTLISEYWIAPMFHHTQTLRFHGVLEDVSLTNWGWPDIRSVWSSD
;
A
#
# COMPACT_ATOMS: atom_id res chain seq x y z
N MET A 1 -7.86 33.77 -24.66
CA MET A 1 -8.61 32.49 -24.51
C MET A 1 -7.80 31.55 -23.64
N SER A 2 -8.42 30.59 -22.95
CA SER A 2 -7.64 29.58 -22.25
C SER A 2 -6.94 28.66 -23.23
N ASN A 3 -5.72 28.21 -22.94
CA ASN A 3 -4.96 27.31 -23.81
C ASN A 3 -5.74 26.01 -24.19
N LEU A 4 -6.69 25.61 -23.37
CA LEU A 4 -7.61 24.49 -23.62
C LEU A 4 -8.53 24.71 -24.83
N ASN A 5 -9.04 25.93 -25.01
CA ASN A 5 -9.87 26.24 -26.19
C ASN A 5 -9.02 26.30 -27.46
N LEU A 6 -7.80 26.83 -27.37
CA LEU A 6 -6.86 26.84 -28.49
C LEU A 6 -6.44 25.40 -28.88
N LEU A 7 -6.26 24.51 -27.93
CA LEU A 7 -5.94 23.10 -28.19
C LEU A 7 -7.03 22.41 -29.03
N ARG A 8 -8.31 22.66 -28.73
CA ARG A 8 -9.44 22.13 -29.53
C ARG A 8 -9.41 22.60 -30.98
N TYR A 9 -9.04 23.85 -31.22
CA TYR A 9 -8.87 24.36 -32.57
C TYR A 9 -7.61 23.78 -33.25
N TYR A 10 -6.54 23.63 -32.52
CA TYR A 10 -5.31 23.00 -33.02
C TYR A 10 -5.54 21.56 -33.47
N GLN A 11 -6.31 20.78 -32.69
CA GLN A 11 -6.73 19.42 -33.04
C GLN A 11 -7.48 19.35 -34.41
N ARG A 12 -8.18 20.38 -34.80
CA ARG A 12 -8.90 20.41 -36.09
C ARG A 12 -7.96 20.64 -37.27
N ILE A 13 -6.90 21.41 -37.09
CA ILE A 13 -5.98 21.72 -38.18
C ILE A 13 -4.82 20.74 -38.28
N ILE A 14 -4.59 19.87 -37.30
CA ILE A 14 -3.46 18.93 -37.31
C ILE A 14 -3.56 17.92 -38.46
N THR A 15 -4.74 17.67 -39.00
CA THR A 15 -4.98 16.81 -40.17
C THR A 15 -4.25 17.30 -41.44
N ILE A 16 -3.78 18.55 -41.44
CA ILE A 16 -3.00 19.12 -42.53
C ILE A 16 -1.56 18.58 -42.57
N GLY A 17 -1.07 18.04 -41.43
CA GLY A 17 0.29 17.50 -41.25
C GLY A 17 1.23 18.47 -40.52
N VAL A 18 2.09 17.91 -39.67
CA VAL A 18 3.08 18.67 -38.90
C VAL A 18 4.42 18.67 -39.62
N GLY A 19 5.18 19.74 -39.47
CA GLY A 19 6.54 19.87 -40.04
C GLY A 19 6.63 20.14 -41.52
N SER A 20 5.49 20.31 -42.23
CA SER A 20 5.46 20.62 -43.66
C SER A 20 4.80 21.96 -43.94
N GLU A 21 5.43 22.78 -44.78
CA GLU A 21 4.84 24.05 -45.25
C GLU A 21 3.68 23.80 -46.19
N ILE A 22 2.52 24.34 -45.88
CA ILE A 22 1.32 24.22 -46.69
C ILE A 22 0.89 25.59 -47.21
N LYS A 23 0.51 25.66 -48.49
CA LYS A 23 -0.06 26.84 -49.11
C LYS A 23 -1.58 26.81 -48.98
N THR A 24 -2.12 27.67 -48.15
CA THR A 24 -3.57 27.73 -47.85
C THR A 24 -4.09 29.17 -47.80
N THR A 25 -5.39 29.33 -47.79
CA THR A 25 -6.05 30.62 -47.60
C THR A 25 -6.65 30.71 -46.19
N VAL A 26 -6.88 31.95 -45.72
CA VAL A 26 -7.58 32.16 -44.43
C VAL A 26 -8.99 31.54 -44.43
N GLN A 27 -9.66 31.49 -45.60
CA GLN A 27 -10.97 30.88 -45.72
C GLN A 27 -10.88 29.36 -45.54
N GLU A 28 -9.96 28.69 -46.23
CA GLU A 28 -9.75 27.23 -46.07
C GLU A 28 -9.42 26.86 -44.60
N VAL A 29 -8.60 27.66 -43.94
CA VAL A 29 -8.31 27.46 -42.51
C VAL A 29 -9.53 27.72 -41.63
N ALA A 30 -10.32 28.75 -41.93
CA ALA A 30 -11.56 29.05 -41.20
C ALA A 30 -12.58 27.93 -41.32
N ASP A 31 -12.70 27.33 -42.49
CA ASP A 31 -13.58 26.20 -42.76
C ASP A 31 -13.14 24.96 -41.95
N LEU A 32 -11.83 24.64 -41.88
CA LEU A 32 -11.27 23.58 -41.05
C LEU A 32 -11.49 23.84 -39.56
N LEU A 33 -11.33 25.09 -39.13
CA LEU A 33 -11.56 25.48 -37.73
C LEU A 33 -13.06 25.59 -37.39
N CYS A 34 -13.96 25.45 -38.38
CA CYS A 34 -15.40 25.66 -38.24
C CYS A 34 -15.72 27.05 -37.63
N THR A 35 -15.14 28.11 -38.18
CA THR A 35 -15.28 29.48 -37.65
C THR A 35 -15.23 30.56 -38.75
N SER A 36 -15.39 31.82 -38.37
CA SER A 36 -15.28 32.93 -39.33
C SER A 36 -13.80 33.23 -39.66
N PRO A 37 -13.51 33.76 -40.88
CA PRO A 37 -12.16 34.15 -41.28
C PRO A 37 -11.49 35.17 -40.33
N ARG A 38 -12.28 36.05 -39.73
CA ARG A 38 -11.81 37.03 -38.74
C ARG A 38 -11.33 36.32 -37.46
N HIS A 39 -12.13 35.36 -37.00
CA HIS A 39 -11.77 34.59 -35.79
C HIS A 39 -10.60 33.64 -36.05
N ALA A 40 -10.55 33.01 -37.24
CA ALA A 40 -9.43 32.15 -37.63
C ALA A 40 -8.08 32.93 -37.61
N ARG A 41 -8.05 34.18 -38.08
CA ARG A 41 -6.83 35.02 -37.99
C ARG A 41 -6.40 35.23 -36.53
N ASN A 42 -7.34 35.53 -35.63
CA ASN A 42 -7.01 35.70 -34.20
C ASN A 42 -6.51 34.41 -33.60
N LEU A 43 -7.08 33.25 -33.93
CA LEU A 43 -6.62 31.96 -33.46
C LEU A 43 -5.21 31.62 -33.96
N LEU A 44 -4.95 31.85 -35.25
CA LEU A 44 -3.62 31.67 -35.86
C LEU A 44 -2.58 32.57 -35.20
N SER A 45 -2.90 33.85 -34.92
CA SER A 45 -2.01 34.76 -34.19
C SER A 45 -1.69 34.26 -32.79
N GLN A 46 -2.70 33.84 -32.01
CA GLN A 46 -2.51 33.32 -30.66
C GLN A 46 -1.69 32.00 -30.63
N MET A 47 -1.94 31.11 -31.61
CA MET A 47 -1.16 29.86 -31.72
C MET A 47 0.29 30.15 -32.16
N GLN A 48 0.52 31.16 -32.97
CA GLN A 48 1.85 31.60 -33.37
C GLN A 48 2.60 32.25 -32.22
N GLU A 49 1.95 33.07 -31.38
CA GLU A 49 2.51 33.66 -30.18
C GLU A 49 2.99 32.58 -29.16
N LEU A 50 2.38 31.40 -29.22
CA LEU A 50 2.72 30.24 -28.41
C LEU A 50 3.65 29.25 -29.13
N ASP A 51 4.19 29.62 -30.29
CA ASP A 51 5.07 28.80 -31.14
C ASP A 51 4.46 27.45 -31.60
N TRP A 52 3.12 27.28 -31.53
CA TRP A 52 2.45 26.05 -31.98
C TRP A 52 2.47 25.90 -33.49
N LEU A 53 2.46 27.06 -34.20
CA LEU A 53 2.49 27.11 -35.65
C LEU A 53 3.20 28.37 -36.13
N THR A 54 3.56 28.39 -37.41
CA THR A 54 4.05 29.58 -38.12
C THR A 54 3.06 29.94 -39.21
N TRP A 55 2.55 31.18 -39.17
CA TRP A 55 1.64 31.71 -40.16
C TRP A 55 2.25 32.90 -40.87
N GLN A 56 2.46 32.78 -42.17
CA GLN A 56 2.99 33.85 -43.01
C GLN A 56 1.92 34.31 -44.02
N PRO A 57 1.16 35.37 -43.70
CA PRO A 57 0.11 35.87 -44.57
C PRO A 57 0.70 36.52 -45.84
N LYS A 58 0.11 36.24 -47.00
CA LYS A 58 0.38 36.99 -48.21
C LYS A 58 -0.78 37.94 -48.51
N ALA A 59 -0.41 39.21 -48.82
CA ALA A 59 -1.39 40.23 -49.21
C ALA A 59 -1.78 40.06 -50.67
N GLY A 60 -3.10 40.10 -50.99
CA GLY A 60 -3.62 40.06 -52.35
C GLY A 60 -4.82 39.12 -52.52
N ARG A 61 -5.71 39.45 -53.48
CA ARG A 61 -6.87 38.61 -53.80
C ARG A 61 -6.40 37.30 -54.43
N ASN A 62 -6.76 36.14 -53.88
CA ASN A 62 -6.35 34.79 -54.26
C ASN A 62 -4.88 34.41 -54.01
N GLN A 63 -4.15 35.15 -53.18
CA GLN A 63 -2.81 34.76 -52.77
C GLN A 63 -2.88 33.72 -51.63
N ARG A 64 -2.12 32.59 -51.78
CA ARG A 64 -2.01 31.55 -50.73
C ARG A 64 -0.94 31.92 -49.74
N SER A 65 -1.31 31.98 -48.48
CA SER A 65 -0.41 32.14 -47.31
C SER A 65 0.28 30.83 -46.97
N THR A 66 1.37 30.89 -46.23
CA THR A 66 2.07 29.69 -45.74
C THR A 66 1.68 29.39 -44.31
N LEU A 67 1.26 28.16 -44.06
CA LEU A 67 0.99 27.61 -42.74
C LEU A 67 1.97 26.44 -42.49
N LEU A 68 2.62 26.43 -41.33
CA LEU A 68 3.45 25.36 -40.86
C LEU A 68 3.05 25.04 -39.43
N LEU A 69 2.70 23.78 -39.13
CA LEU A 69 2.46 23.31 -37.78
C LEU A 69 3.78 22.84 -37.17
N ASN A 70 4.14 23.40 -36.01
CA ASN A 70 5.45 23.20 -35.40
C ASN A 70 5.50 22.02 -34.42
N ILE A 71 4.35 21.63 -33.83
CA ILE A 71 4.31 20.73 -32.68
C ILE A 71 3.32 19.59 -32.96
N GLU A 72 3.73 18.35 -32.70
CA GLU A 72 2.83 17.19 -32.69
C GLU A 72 1.77 17.32 -31.59
N LEU A 73 0.55 16.83 -31.86
CA LEU A 73 -0.57 16.95 -30.93
C LEU A 73 -0.29 16.29 -29.58
N SER A 74 0.37 15.13 -29.58
CA SER A 74 0.76 14.40 -28.36
C SER A 74 1.71 15.24 -27.51
N ALA A 75 2.76 15.79 -28.11
CA ALA A 75 3.74 16.64 -27.43
C ALA A 75 3.11 17.93 -26.88
N LEU A 76 2.17 18.51 -27.61
CA LEU A 76 1.43 19.70 -27.18
C LEU A 76 0.53 19.38 -25.97
N LYS A 77 -0.20 18.26 -26.01
CA LYS A 77 -1.02 17.79 -24.89
C LYS A 77 -0.16 17.54 -23.64
N GLU A 78 0.98 16.84 -23.79
CA GLU A 78 1.91 16.59 -22.71
C GLU A 78 2.41 17.89 -22.07
N SER A 79 2.84 18.86 -22.86
CA SER A 79 3.32 20.16 -22.38
C SER A 79 2.24 20.93 -21.62
N LEU A 80 1.02 20.97 -22.14
CA LEU A 80 -0.11 21.64 -21.50
C LEU A 80 -0.58 20.91 -20.22
N ALA A 81 -0.57 19.58 -20.22
CA ALA A 81 -0.88 18.78 -19.04
C ALA A 81 0.17 19.00 -17.95
N LEU A 82 1.46 19.02 -18.32
CA LEU A 82 2.57 19.30 -17.40
C LEU A 82 2.40 20.67 -16.74
N GLU A 83 2.09 21.70 -17.51
CA GLU A 83 1.78 23.03 -16.96
C GLU A 83 0.61 23.01 -15.97
N ARG A 84 -0.44 22.21 -16.23
CA ARG A 84 -1.57 22.08 -15.30
C ARG A 84 -1.20 21.30 -14.03
N ILE A 85 -0.38 20.26 -14.17
CA ILE A 85 0.14 19.50 -13.03
C ILE A 85 0.96 20.42 -12.11
N GLN A 86 1.86 21.23 -12.68
CA GLN A 86 2.67 22.22 -11.93
C GLN A 86 1.81 23.29 -11.22
N GLN A 87 0.61 23.59 -11.76
CA GLN A 87 -0.37 24.48 -11.15
C GLN A 87 -1.29 23.77 -10.12
N GLY A 88 -1.08 22.47 -9.84
CA GLY A 88 -1.95 21.67 -8.98
C GLY A 88 -3.34 21.37 -9.56
N LYS A 89 -3.54 21.54 -10.88
CA LYS A 89 -4.84 21.35 -11.57
C LYS A 89 -4.91 19.98 -12.24
N TYR A 90 -4.81 18.93 -11.43
CA TYR A 90 -4.62 17.55 -11.88
C TYR A 90 -5.76 17.00 -12.75
N GLU A 91 -7.02 17.23 -12.38
CA GLU A 91 -8.17 16.79 -13.19
C GLU A 91 -8.20 17.46 -14.57
N ARG A 92 -7.78 18.73 -14.64
CA ARG A 92 -7.66 19.40 -15.93
C ARG A 92 -6.50 18.88 -16.77
N ALA A 93 -5.43 18.45 -16.13
CA ALA A 93 -4.30 17.80 -16.80
C ALA A 93 -4.74 16.44 -17.38
N LEU A 94 -5.45 15.64 -16.60
CA LEU A 94 -5.98 14.34 -17.04
C LEU A 94 -6.95 14.51 -18.21
N ALA A 95 -7.87 15.48 -18.14
CA ALA A 95 -8.79 15.80 -19.24
C ALA A 95 -8.07 16.27 -20.52
N ILE A 96 -6.92 16.97 -20.42
CA ILE A 96 -6.10 17.34 -21.59
C ILE A 96 -5.52 16.10 -22.27
N LEU A 97 -5.19 15.07 -21.49
CA LEU A 97 -4.63 13.80 -21.95
C LEU A 97 -5.72 12.81 -22.41
N ASP A 98 -6.98 13.23 -22.57
CA ASP A 98 -8.12 12.39 -22.95
C ASP A 98 -8.30 11.18 -21.99
N GLU A 99 -8.10 11.40 -20.69
CA GLU A 99 -8.16 10.39 -19.62
C GLU A 99 -7.10 9.26 -19.77
N ASP A 100 -6.00 9.54 -20.49
CA ASP A 100 -4.85 8.62 -20.55
C ASP A 100 -4.10 8.62 -19.21
N GLU A 101 -4.51 7.68 -18.34
CA GLU A 101 -3.96 7.50 -16.99
C GLU A 101 -2.46 7.14 -17.01
N ALA A 102 -2.00 6.39 -18.03
CA ALA A 102 -0.60 5.99 -18.13
C ALA A 102 0.31 7.17 -18.45
N MET A 103 -0.09 8.03 -19.38
CA MET A 103 0.60 9.26 -19.71
C MET A 103 0.57 10.23 -18.53
N PHE A 104 -0.60 10.42 -17.91
CA PHE A 104 -0.76 11.26 -16.74
C PHE A 104 0.14 10.79 -15.58
N GLY A 105 0.20 9.48 -15.31
CA GLY A 105 1.08 8.90 -14.31
C GLY A 105 2.57 9.13 -14.60
N ARG A 106 3.00 9.07 -15.86
CA ARG A 106 4.38 9.42 -16.24
C ARG A 106 4.69 10.88 -15.95
N LEU A 107 3.81 11.79 -16.33
CA LEU A 107 3.97 13.22 -16.07
C LEU A 107 3.94 13.54 -14.57
N LEU A 108 3.05 12.89 -13.80
CA LEU A 108 3.03 13.00 -12.35
C LEU A 108 4.34 12.55 -11.71
N LYS A 109 4.94 11.43 -12.17
CA LYS A 109 6.24 10.96 -11.65
C LYS A 109 7.36 11.98 -11.86
N THR A 110 7.30 12.78 -12.92
CA THR A 110 8.29 13.83 -13.19
C THR A 110 8.01 15.13 -12.43
N THR A 111 6.81 15.30 -11.91
CA THR A 111 6.34 16.54 -11.28
C THR A 111 5.66 16.30 -9.93
N SER A 112 5.55 15.02 -9.49
CA SER A 112 4.91 14.69 -8.21
C SER A 112 5.62 15.41 -7.07
N GLY A 113 4.85 16.05 -6.23
CA GLY A 113 5.38 16.88 -5.20
C GLY A 113 4.30 17.45 -4.29
N THR A 114 4.76 18.34 -3.48
CA THR A 114 3.95 19.14 -2.59
C THR A 114 3.61 20.46 -3.28
N SER A 115 2.39 20.88 -3.17
CA SER A 115 1.99 22.24 -3.51
C SER A 115 1.45 22.93 -2.26
N VAL A 116 1.96 24.12 -1.99
CA VAL A 116 1.39 25.02 -1.00
C VAL A 116 0.51 26.01 -1.76
N GLN A 117 -0.80 25.94 -1.54
CA GLN A 117 -1.76 26.88 -2.11
C GLN A 117 -2.51 27.57 -0.99
N GLU A 118 -2.42 28.88 -0.95
CA GLU A 118 -3.09 29.70 0.09
C GLU A 118 -2.74 29.27 1.53
N GLY A 119 -1.47 28.84 1.76
CA GLY A 119 -1.00 28.36 3.06
C GLY A 119 -1.43 26.93 3.40
N ARG A 120 -2.03 26.18 2.46
CA ARG A 120 -2.44 24.79 2.64
C ARG A 120 -1.48 23.82 1.96
N VAL A 121 -1.06 22.80 2.69
CA VAL A 121 -0.15 21.77 2.19
C VAL A 121 -0.95 20.65 1.53
N ASN A 122 -0.69 20.43 0.24
CA ASN A 122 -1.30 19.35 -0.53
C ASN A 122 -0.22 18.38 -1.01
N ILE A 123 -0.39 17.08 -0.74
CA ILE A 123 0.53 16.03 -1.16
C ILE A 123 -0.10 15.22 -2.30
N GLN A 124 0.68 15.00 -3.35
CA GLN A 124 0.28 14.16 -4.49
C GLN A 124 1.22 12.96 -4.59
N LEU A 125 0.64 11.77 -4.60
CA LEU A 125 1.36 10.51 -4.69
C LEU A 125 0.82 9.68 -5.85
N THR A 126 1.62 8.75 -6.36
CA THR A 126 1.18 7.75 -7.33
C THR A 126 1.29 6.36 -6.75
N TYR A 127 0.35 5.48 -7.11
CA TYR A 127 0.37 4.10 -6.71
C TYR A 127 -0.12 3.18 -7.83
N LYS A 128 0.42 1.97 -7.91
CA LYS A 128 0.24 1.09 -9.07
C LYS A 128 -0.99 0.18 -9.02
N ARG A 129 -1.73 0.14 -7.92
CA ARG A 129 -2.91 -0.69 -7.80
C ARG A 129 -4.04 0.04 -7.07
N MET A 130 -5.25 -0.27 -7.45
CA MET A 130 -6.45 0.19 -6.77
C MET A 130 -6.46 -0.30 -5.31
N PHE A 131 -6.89 0.56 -4.40
CA PHE A 131 -7.12 0.20 -3.01
C PHE A 131 -8.47 -0.48 -2.84
N GLU A 132 -8.53 -1.47 -1.96
CA GLU A 132 -9.80 -1.96 -1.45
C GLU A 132 -10.46 -0.90 -0.57
N ARG A 133 -11.74 -1.07 -0.27
CA ARG A 133 -12.46 -0.13 0.59
C ARG A 133 -11.74 0.02 1.93
N ILE A 134 -11.47 1.26 2.35
CA ILE A 134 -10.70 1.57 3.56
C ILE A 134 -11.62 1.47 4.79
N VAL A 135 -11.91 0.24 5.23
CA VAL A 135 -12.72 -0.06 6.42
C VAL A 135 -12.06 -1.12 7.28
N PRO A 136 -11.94 -0.96 8.62
CA PRO A 136 -11.11 -1.81 9.48
C PRO A 136 -11.52 -3.29 9.50
N HIS A 137 -12.81 -3.58 9.36
CA HIS A 137 -13.40 -4.92 9.51
C HIS A 137 -13.18 -5.86 8.31
N GLN A 138 -12.39 -5.48 7.32
CA GLN A 138 -12.03 -6.32 6.18
C GLN A 138 -10.56 -6.74 6.24
N LEU A 139 -10.21 -7.79 5.51
CA LEU A 139 -8.83 -8.22 5.36
C LEU A 139 -8.10 -7.28 4.41
N HIS A 140 -6.99 -6.70 4.84
CA HIS A 140 -6.25 -5.68 4.12
C HIS A 140 -4.78 -6.03 3.94
N ARG A 141 -4.22 -5.55 2.81
CA ARG A 141 -2.77 -5.53 2.56
C ARG A 141 -2.12 -4.38 3.31
N CYS A 142 -0.80 -4.37 3.30
CA CYS A 142 0.05 -3.39 4.00
C CYS A 142 -0.34 -1.94 3.71
N SER A 143 -0.57 -1.56 2.43
CA SER A 143 -0.90 -0.18 2.07
C SER A 143 -2.27 0.27 2.59
N GLU A 144 -3.30 -0.58 2.50
CA GLU A 144 -4.61 -0.26 3.07
C GLU A 144 -4.52 -0.09 4.60
N ARG A 145 -3.70 -0.91 5.28
CA ARG A 145 -3.50 -0.78 6.74
C ARG A 145 -2.86 0.56 7.12
N PHE A 146 -1.94 1.07 6.28
CA PHE A 146 -1.43 2.43 6.45
C PHE A 146 -2.56 3.47 6.39
N PHE A 147 -3.45 3.38 5.38
CA PHE A 147 -4.57 4.33 5.26
C PHE A 147 -5.62 4.14 6.34
N LEU A 148 -5.86 2.90 6.81
CA LEU A 148 -6.71 2.68 7.98
C LEU A 148 -6.20 3.48 9.19
N ARG A 149 -4.90 3.50 9.44
CA ARG A 149 -4.30 4.27 10.53
C ARG A 149 -4.49 5.79 10.35
N GLN A 150 -4.61 6.28 9.12
CA GLN A 150 -4.88 7.69 8.85
C GLN A 150 -6.36 8.05 9.08
N VAL A 151 -7.26 7.12 8.78
CA VAL A 151 -8.71 7.36 8.77
C VAL A 151 -9.38 6.98 10.09
N TYR A 152 -8.77 6.07 10.86
CA TYR A 152 -9.35 5.58 12.11
C TYR A 152 -8.39 5.70 13.27
N CYS A 153 -8.94 5.99 14.45
CA CYS A 153 -8.28 5.83 15.74
C CYS A 153 -8.78 4.56 16.43
N CYS A 154 -7.94 3.99 17.30
CA CYS A 154 -8.32 2.93 18.22
C CYS A 154 -8.63 3.49 19.63
N LEU A 155 -9.02 2.64 20.56
CA LEU A 155 -9.16 3.07 21.96
C LEU A 155 -7.82 3.55 22.52
N VAL A 156 -6.77 2.84 22.21
CA VAL A 156 -5.38 3.14 22.56
C VAL A 156 -4.48 2.90 21.37
N SER A 157 -3.31 3.50 21.33
CA SER A 157 -2.25 3.22 20.36
C SER A 157 -1.08 2.51 21.03
N SER A 158 -0.27 1.83 20.24
CA SER A 158 1.00 1.27 20.68
C SER A 158 2.08 1.63 19.66
N HIS A 159 3.28 1.89 20.14
CA HIS A 159 4.42 2.27 19.32
C HIS A 159 5.51 1.20 19.30
N ASP A 160 6.63 1.49 18.67
CA ASP A 160 7.74 0.57 18.37
C ASP A 160 8.30 -0.19 19.60
N ASN A 161 8.19 0.36 20.79
CA ASN A 161 8.68 -0.26 22.04
C ASN A 161 7.60 -1.04 22.81
N GLY A 162 6.43 -1.28 22.24
CA GLY A 162 5.33 -1.99 22.89
C GLY A 162 4.55 -1.19 23.93
N VAL A 163 4.97 0.04 24.26
CA VAL A 163 4.28 0.88 25.23
C VAL A 163 2.94 1.35 24.68
N VAL A 164 1.88 1.05 25.41
CA VAL A 164 0.52 1.52 25.09
C VAL A 164 0.40 2.99 25.46
N ARG A 165 -0.23 3.78 24.58
CA ARG A 165 -0.44 5.22 24.73
C ARG A 165 -1.91 5.60 24.58
N PRO A 166 -2.34 6.70 25.21
CA PRO A 166 -3.70 7.21 25.05
C PRO A 166 -4.02 7.58 23.60
N GLU A 167 -5.20 7.15 23.14
CA GLU A 167 -5.80 7.59 21.88
C GLU A 167 -7.23 8.08 22.13
N LEU A 168 -8.30 7.39 21.70
CA LEU A 168 -9.66 7.78 22.07
C LEU A 168 -9.96 7.58 23.56
N ALA A 169 -9.34 6.57 24.20
CA ALA A 169 -9.28 6.48 25.65
C ALA A 169 -8.07 7.24 26.16
N HIS A 170 -8.29 8.09 27.18
CA HIS A 170 -7.21 8.84 27.82
C HIS A 170 -6.51 8.05 28.93
N HIS A 171 -7.14 6.99 29.44
CA HIS A 171 -6.64 6.13 30.51
C HIS A 171 -7.28 4.75 30.41
N TRP A 172 -6.59 3.73 30.95
CA TRP A 172 -7.10 2.36 31.05
C TRP A 172 -6.53 1.68 32.28
N ARG A 173 -7.20 0.60 32.71
CA ARG A 173 -6.79 -0.21 33.84
C ARG A 173 -7.08 -1.68 33.55
N TYR A 174 -6.16 -2.55 33.92
CA TYR A 174 -6.35 -3.99 33.96
C TYR A 174 -6.56 -4.45 35.41
N ASP A 175 -7.61 -5.19 35.66
CA ASP A 175 -7.89 -5.89 36.90
C ASP A 175 -7.53 -7.37 36.69
N GLU A 176 -6.40 -7.79 37.26
CA GLU A 176 -5.86 -9.14 37.09
C GLU A 176 -6.70 -10.21 37.80
N ASP A 177 -7.39 -9.86 38.91
CA ASP A 177 -8.19 -10.79 39.69
C ASP A 177 -9.50 -11.16 38.96
N ASN A 178 -10.07 -10.20 38.24
CA ASN A 178 -11.33 -10.33 37.53
C ASN A 178 -11.17 -10.45 36.01
N TYR A 179 -9.94 -10.39 35.49
CA TYR A 179 -9.61 -10.36 34.08
C TYR A 179 -10.39 -9.28 33.32
N GLN A 180 -10.44 -8.05 33.88
CA GLN A 180 -11.21 -6.96 33.33
C GLN A 180 -10.31 -5.81 32.85
N TRP A 181 -10.52 -5.42 31.59
CA TRP A 181 -9.94 -4.20 31.03
C TRP A 181 -10.99 -3.08 31.04
N THR A 182 -10.66 -1.96 31.69
CA THR A 182 -11.50 -0.75 31.71
C THR A 182 -10.82 0.35 30.93
N PHE A 183 -11.52 0.94 29.96
CA PHE A 183 -11.04 2.09 29.17
C PHE A 183 -11.91 3.32 29.47
N TYR A 184 -11.27 4.47 29.68
CA TYR A 184 -11.89 5.74 29.96
C TYR A 184 -11.76 6.65 28.75
N LEU A 185 -12.88 6.93 28.08
CA LEU A 185 -12.93 7.71 26.84
C LEU A 185 -12.75 9.20 27.13
N ARG A 186 -12.20 9.91 26.17
CA ARG A 186 -12.19 11.38 26.15
C ARG A 186 -13.60 11.90 25.96
N PRO A 187 -14.00 13.01 26.59
CA PRO A 187 -15.27 13.68 26.29
C PRO A 187 -15.22 14.38 24.94
N GLY A 188 -16.38 14.52 24.27
CA GLY A 188 -16.53 15.31 23.04
C GLY A 188 -15.96 14.66 21.78
N LEU A 189 -15.70 13.35 21.77
CA LEU A 189 -15.26 12.64 20.58
C LEU A 189 -16.37 12.55 19.53
N THR A 190 -15.99 12.74 18.26
CA THR A 190 -16.90 12.59 17.12
C THR A 190 -16.26 11.81 15.98
N PHE A 191 -17.10 11.18 15.16
CA PHE A 191 -16.73 10.67 13.85
C PHE A 191 -16.62 11.80 12.82
N HIS A 192 -16.13 11.49 11.62
CA HIS A 192 -16.02 12.44 10.50
C HIS A 192 -17.34 13.06 10.04
N ASN A 193 -18.46 12.49 10.43
CA ASN A 193 -19.83 12.98 10.15
C ASN A 193 -20.47 13.64 11.38
N ASP A 194 -19.68 14.09 12.35
CA ASP A 194 -20.08 14.75 13.58
C ASP A 194 -20.95 13.92 14.54
N THR A 195 -21.16 12.61 14.26
CA THR A 195 -21.86 11.74 15.21
C THR A 195 -20.96 11.45 16.41
N PRO A 196 -21.50 11.46 17.65
CA PRO A 196 -20.72 11.23 18.86
C PRO A 196 -20.09 9.84 18.92
N ILE A 197 -18.92 9.74 19.56
CA ILE A 197 -18.26 8.50 19.95
C ILE A 197 -18.32 8.40 21.48
N ASP A 198 -19.10 7.46 21.98
CA ASP A 198 -19.28 7.14 23.39
C ASP A 198 -19.06 5.65 23.67
N ALA A 199 -19.23 5.23 24.91
CA ALA A 199 -19.03 3.83 25.31
C ALA A 199 -20.01 2.87 24.63
N ASP A 200 -21.29 3.27 24.43
CA ASP A 200 -22.29 2.44 23.74
C ASP A 200 -21.93 2.22 22.27
N THR A 201 -21.34 3.23 21.64
CA THR A 201 -20.79 3.13 20.27
C THR A 201 -19.71 2.06 20.20
N VAL A 202 -18.79 2.03 21.15
CA VAL A 202 -17.70 1.05 21.22
C VAL A 202 -18.26 -0.36 21.49
N VAL A 203 -19.16 -0.51 22.46
CA VAL A 203 -19.83 -1.80 22.78
C VAL A 203 -20.54 -2.34 21.55
N SER A 204 -21.33 -1.50 20.87
CA SER A 204 -22.08 -1.88 19.66
C SER A 204 -21.14 -2.30 18.51
N LEU A 205 -19.99 -1.64 18.36
CA LEU A 205 -18.99 -2.01 17.36
C LEU A 205 -18.38 -3.37 17.69
N PHE A 206 -17.85 -3.55 18.90
CA PHE A 206 -17.16 -4.79 19.27
C PHE A 206 -18.09 -6.00 19.28
N ALA A 207 -19.36 -5.84 19.65
CA ALA A 207 -20.37 -6.90 19.52
C ALA A 207 -20.51 -7.39 18.06
N LYS A 208 -20.44 -6.48 17.08
CA LYS A 208 -20.47 -6.86 15.67
C LYS A 208 -19.13 -7.47 15.20
N LEU A 209 -17.99 -6.93 15.64
CA LEU A 209 -16.69 -7.46 15.29
C LEU A 209 -16.53 -8.91 15.80
N SER A 210 -16.92 -9.21 17.03
CA SER A 210 -16.84 -10.55 17.62
C SER A 210 -17.64 -11.60 16.84
N ALA A 211 -18.68 -11.19 16.10
CA ALA A 211 -19.46 -12.07 15.25
C ALA A 211 -18.79 -12.39 13.90
N LEU A 212 -17.77 -11.64 13.50
CA LEU A 212 -17.07 -11.84 12.23
C LEU A 212 -15.98 -12.92 12.36
N PRO A 213 -15.89 -13.89 11.43
CA PRO A 213 -14.86 -14.95 11.48
C PRO A 213 -13.44 -14.45 11.69
N TYR A 214 -13.09 -13.34 11.05
CA TYR A 214 -11.77 -12.71 11.13
C TYR A 214 -11.36 -12.26 12.54
N TYR A 215 -12.32 -12.02 13.44
CA TYR A 215 -12.10 -11.58 14.83
C TYR A 215 -12.35 -12.67 15.87
N GLN A 216 -13.08 -13.73 15.51
CA GLN A 216 -13.54 -14.75 16.46
C GLN A 216 -12.40 -15.32 17.28
N LYS A 217 -11.28 -15.70 16.65
CA LYS A 217 -10.14 -16.30 17.35
C LYS A 217 -9.50 -15.34 18.36
N GLU A 218 -9.30 -14.09 17.98
CA GLU A 218 -8.64 -13.10 18.85
C GLU A 218 -9.52 -12.65 20.01
N LEU A 219 -10.84 -12.55 19.78
CA LEU A 219 -11.82 -12.09 20.77
C LEU A 219 -12.56 -13.23 21.49
N ALA A 220 -12.24 -14.51 21.22
CA ALA A 220 -12.93 -15.67 21.80
C ALA A 220 -12.93 -15.70 23.33
N HIS A 221 -11.95 -15.07 23.96
CA HIS A 221 -11.84 -14.97 25.41
C HIS A 221 -12.59 -13.78 26.02
N VAL A 222 -13.13 -12.88 25.20
CA VAL A 222 -13.99 -11.76 25.63
C VAL A 222 -15.40 -12.29 25.84
N THR A 223 -15.85 -12.31 27.09
CA THR A 223 -17.17 -12.85 27.45
C THR A 223 -18.24 -11.80 27.54
N ASP A 224 -17.86 -10.57 27.88
CA ASP A 224 -18.80 -9.47 28.01
C ASP A 224 -18.12 -8.12 27.73
N ILE A 225 -18.91 -7.18 27.20
CA ILE A 225 -18.47 -5.80 26.94
C ILE A 225 -19.58 -4.88 27.38
N THR A 226 -19.33 -4.02 28.36
CA THR A 226 -20.34 -3.14 28.95
C THR A 226 -19.94 -1.66 28.93
N ALA A 227 -20.95 -0.80 28.95
CA ALA A 227 -20.86 0.65 29.06
C ALA A 227 -21.53 1.13 30.34
N PRO A 228 -20.93 0.97 31.53
CA PRO A 228 -21.56 1.40 32.79
C PRO A 228 -21.68 2.94 32.91
N HIS A 229 -21.02 3.68 32.04
CA HIS A 229 -21.08 5.13 31.93
C HIS A 229 -20.75 5.54 30.49
N PRO A 230 -21.29 6.65 29.93
CA PRO A 230 -21.04 7.06 28.56
C PRO A 230 -19.56 7.21 28.15
N LEU A 231 -18.66 7.40 29.11
CA LEU A 231 -17.22 7.51 28.90
C LEU A 231 -16.42 6.31 29.46
N LYS A 232 -17.09 5.19 29.78
CA LYS A 232 -16.40 4.04 30.38
C LYS A 232 -16.82 2.74 29.67
N VAL A 233 -15.83 2.05 29.07
CA VAL A 233 -16.00 0.74 28.45
C VAL A 233 -15.28 -0.32 29.28
N VAL A 234 -15.94 -1.43 29.56
CA VAL A 234 -15.38 -2.56 30.32
C VAL A 234 -15.45 -3.81 29.47
N PHE A 235 -14.29 -4.43 29.26
CA PHE A 235 -14.17 -5.76 28.64
C PHE A 235 -13.90 -6.79 29.74
N THR A 236 -14.74 -7.81 29.84
CA THR A 236 -14.57 -8.94 30.74
C THR A 236 -14.07 -10.14 29.97
N LEU A 237 -12.97 -10.75 30.44
CA LEU A 237 -12.33 -11.90 29.80
C LEU A 237 -12.55 -13.15 30.65
N ASN A 238 -12.51 -14.34 30.03
CA ASN A 238 -12.57 -15.62 30.75
C ASN A 238 -11.20 -16.21 31.08
N LYS A 239 -10.12 -15.54 30.64
CA LYS A 239 -8.73 -15.90 30.92
C LYS A 239 -7.84 -14.65 30.87
N PRO A 240 -6.66 -14.70 31.49
CA PRO A 240 -5.77 -13.52 31.49
C PRO A 240 -5.29 -13.16 30.10
N ASP A 241 -5.24 -11.85 29.82
CA ASP A 241 -4.62 -11.26 28.63
C ASP A 241 -3.98 -9.94 29.00
N ARG A 242 -2.70 -9.95 29.29
CA ARG A 242 -1.93 -8.74 29.64
C ARG A 242 -1.65 -7.85 28.43
N GLY A 243 -1.69 -8.42 27.23
CA GLY A 243 -1.47 -7.73 25.96
C GLY A 243 -2.73 -7.19 25.30
N PHE A 244 -3.93 -7.36 25.87
CA PHE A 244 -5.20 -7.02 25.25
C PHE A 244 -5.28 -5.56 24.77
N ALA A 245 -4.79 -4.59 25.57
CA ALA A 245 -4.75 -3.19 25.14
C ALA A 245 -3.89 -3.00 23.88
N GLY A 246 -2.76 -3.71 23.77
CA GLY A 246 -1.95 -3.75 22.57
C GLY A 246 -2.67 -4.40 21.37
N LEU A 247 -3.40 -5.48 21.61
CA LEU A 247 -4.18 -6.14 20.56
C LEU A 247 -5.20 -5.18 19.95
N ILE A 248 -6.02 -4.51 20.76
CA ILE A 248 -7.04 -3.58 20.30
C ILE A 248 -6.50 -2.24 19.80
N SER A 249 -5.19 -1.99 19.92
CA SER A 249 -4.49 -0.87 19.27
C SER A 249 -4.23 -1.12 17.79
N GLY A 250 -4.43 -2.35 17.29
CA GLY A 250 -4.25 -2.72 15.90
C GLY A 250 -5.26 -2.03 14.98
N VAL A 251 -4.83 -1.66 13.77
CA VAL A 251 -5.63 -0.90 12.80
C VAL A 251 -6.98 -1.54 12.46
N LYS A 252 -7.09 -2.87 12.57
CA LYS A 252 -8.35 -3.60 12.37
C LYS A 252 -9.39 -3.35 13.47
N TYR A 253 -8.98 -2.86 14.63
CA TYR A 253 -9.84 -2.44 15.74
C TYR A 253 -10.14 -0.94 15.72
N GLY A 254 -9.87 -0.26 14.61
CA GLY A 254 -10.20 1.14 14.41
C GLY A 254 -11.68 1.43 14.68
N ILE A 255 -11.95 2.44 15.50
CA ILE A 255 -13.30 2.81 15.93
C ILE A 255 -14.06 3.43 14.75
N GLN A 256 -15.16 2.77 14.39
CA GLN A 256 -16.03 3.11 13.27
C GLN A 256 -17.50 2.96 13.70
N PRO A 257 -18.45 3.61 13.02
CA PRO A 257 -19.86 3.37 13.29
C PRO A 257 -20.21 1.88 13.13
N ALA A 258 -20.86 1.27 14.12
CA ALA A 258 -21.25 -0.14 14.06
C ALA A 258 -22.13 -0.47 12.84
N GLY A 259 -22.91 0.51 12.34
CA GLY A 259 -23.68 0.40 11.10
C GLY A 259 -22.82 0.12 9.85
N GLN A 260 -21.57 0.59 9.83
CA GLN A 260 -20.66 0.43 8.69
C GLN A 260 -20.20 -1.03 8.50
N VAL A 261 -20.20 -1.86 9.54
CA VAL A 261 -19.74 -3.26 9.49
C VAL A 261 -20.60 -4.12 8.56
N ASN A 262 -21.89 -3.84 8.44
CA ASN A 262 -22.87 -4.70 7.74
C ASN A 262 -23.24 -4.22 6.33
N VAL A 263 -22.64 -3.13 5.83
CA VAL A 263 -23.07 -2.53 4.56
C VAL A 263 -22.12 -2.91 3.43
N ALA A 264 -22.55 -3.84 2.59
CA ALA A 264 -21.79 -4.31 1.44
C ALA A 264 -21.58 -3.23 0.36
N ASN A 265 -22.46 -2.22 0.25
CA ASN A 265 -22.53 -1.30 -0.90
C ASN A 265 -22.57 0.21 -0.54
N ASN A 266 -22.23 0.61 0.68
CA ASN A 266 -22.15 2.04 0.98
C ASN A 266 -20.74 2.57 0.68
N ASN A 267 -20.61 3.46 -0.29
CA ASN A 267 -19.32 4.06 -0.68
C ASN A 267 -18.76 5.04 0.36
N SER A 268 -19.57 5.47 1.35
CA SER A 268 -19.09 6.37 2.39
C SER A 268 -18.22 5.63 3.40
N VAL A 269 -17.06 6.19 3.68
CA VAL A 269 -16.13 5.75 4.73
C VAL A 269 -16.18 6.77 5.85
N ILE A 270 -16.68 6.36 7.01
CA ILE A 270 -16.79 7.21 8.20
C ILE A 270 -15.78 6.70 9.22
N GLY A 271 -14.80 7.52 9.55
CA GLY A 271 -13.74 7.21 10.49
C GLY A 271 -13.72 8.15 11.69
N SER A 272 -12.70 7.98 12.52
CA SER A 272 -12.45 8.72 13.77
C SER A 272 -11.03 9.33 13.82
N GLY A 273 -10.27 9.18 12.73
CA GLY A 273 -8.86 9.55 12.63
C GLY A 273 -8.62 10.98 12.13
N PRO A 274 -7.34 11.37 11.97
CA PRO A 274 -6.96 12.72 11.56
C PRO A 274 -7.30 13.07 10.11
N PHE A 275 -7.59 12.07 9.25
CA PHE A 275 -8.00 12.29 7.86
C PHE A 275 -9.34 11.62 7.57
N SER A 276 -10.19 12.32 6.84
CA SER A 276 -11.43 11.78 6.25
C SER A 276 -11.22 11.38 4.80
N VAL A 277 -11.92 10.34 4.33
CA VAL A 277 -11.95 9.94 2.92
C VAL A 277 -12.97 10.80 2.18
N VAL A 278 -12.49 11.65 1.27
CA VAL A 278 -13.34 12.53 0.46
C VAL A 278 -13.73 11.87 -0.85
N GLU A 279 -12.81 11.11 -1.44
CA GLU A 279 -13.01 10.44 -2.70
C GLU A 279 -12.24 9.13 -2.72
N HIS A 280 -12.88 8.05 -3.17
CA HIS A 280 -12.26 6.76 -3.35
C HIS A 280 -12.90 6.04 -4.51
N ASP A 281 -12.21 5.99 -5.63
CA ASP A 281 -12.64 5.32 -6.85
C ASP A 281 -11.50 4.49 -7.47
N LYS A 282 -11.69 4.04 -8.71
CA LYS A 282 -10.68 3.24 -9.43
C LYS A 282 -9.41 4.02 -9.79
N ASN A 283 -9.48 5.34 -9.82
CA ASN A 283 -8.42 6.23 -10.31
C ASN A 283 -7.66 6.92 -9.17
N LYS A 284 -8.31 7.14 -8.02
CA LYS A 284 -7.69 7.88 -6.92
C LYS A 284 -8.28 7.58 -5.54
N LEU A 285 -7.46 7.79 -4.53
CA LEU A 285 -7.86 7.92 -3.13
C LEU A 285 -7.49 9.33 -2.67
N LYS A 286 -8.47 10.08 -2.16
CA LYS A 286 -8.30 11.45 -1.68
C LYS A 286 -8.68 11.55 -0.22
N LEU A 287 -7.73 11.99 0.60
CA LEU A 287 -7.86 12.17 2.04
C LEU A 287 -7.78 13.66 2.35
N GLN A 288 -8.64 14.14 3.24
CA GLN A 288 -8.67 15.51 3.74
C GLN A 288 -8.50 15.52 5.25
N ALA A 289 -7.72 16.47 5.77
CA ALA A 289 -7.58 16.69 7.20
C ALA A 289 -8.94 16.92 7.86
N PHE A 290 -9.15 16.28 9.00
CA PHE A 290 -10.39 16.41 9.78
C PHE A 290 -10.20 17.48 10.87
N ASP A 291 -10.89 18.61 10.74
CA ASP A 291 -10.78 19.73 11.68
C ASP A 291 -11.34 19.40 13.07
N GLY A 292 -12.29 18.45 13.17
CA GLY A 292 -12.85 17.95 14.43
C GLY A 292 -12.01 16.86 15.12
N TYR A 293 -10.79 16.60 14.66
CA TYR A 293 -9.91 15.61 15.27
C TYR A 293 -9.56 15.99 16.72
N TYR A 294 -9.71 15.04 17.65
CA TYR A 294 -9.56 15.27 19.10
C TYR A 294 -8.16 15.69 19.55
N ALA A 295 -7.14 15.44 18.75
CA ALA A 295 -5.74 15.79 19.03
C ALA A 295 -5.29 16.95 18.13
N CYS A 296 -3.98 17.16 17.99
CA CYS A 296 -3.46 18.18 17.08
C CYS A 296 -3.88 17.88 15.64
N ARG A 297 -4.50 18.87 14.99
CA ARG A 297 -4.80 18.82 13.56
C ARG A 297 -3.50 18.61 12.78
N VAL A 298 -3.55 17.74 11.79
CA VAL A 298 -2.43 17.55 10.87
C VAL A 298 -2.21 18.78 10.00
N LEU A 299 -0.96 19.07 9.67
CA LEU A 299 -0.60 20.26 8.88
C LEU A 299 -0.85 20.08 7.38
N VAL A 300 -0.88 18.83 6.93
CA VAL A 300 -1.25 18.49 5.54
C VAL A 300 -2.76 18.53 5.40
N ASP A 301 -3.27 19.41 4.53
CA ASP A 301 -4.72 19.58 4.31
C ASP A 301 -5.30 18.48 3.41
N LEU A 302 -4.54 18.08 2.39
CA LEU A 302 -5.03 17.16 1.38
C LEU A 302 -3.95 16.20 0.93
N VAL A 303 -4.28 14.92 0.86
CA VAL A 303 -3.44 13.86 0.28
C VAL A 303 -4.21 13.20 -0.84
N THR A 304 -3.68 13.24 -2.06
CA THR A 304 -4.26 12.55 -3.21
C THR A 304 -3.30 11.47 -3.70
N ILE A 305 -3.76 10.24 -3.75
CA ILE A 305 -3.03 9.11 -4.30
C ILE A 305 -3.68 8.73 -5.63
N TRP A 306 -2.95 8.95 -6.71
CA TRP A 306 -3.39 8.58 -8.05
C TRP A 306 -3.06 7.13 -8.35
N ILE A 307 -4.03 6.38 -8.85
CA ILE A 307 -3.84 4.99 -9.27
C ILE A 307 -3.39 4.99 -10.72
N VAL A 308 -2.15 4.57 -10.94
CA VAL A 308 -1.55 4.49 -12.27
C VAL A 308 -1.30 3.02 -12.59
N ASN A 309 -2.18 2.45 -13.39
CA ASN A 309 -2.09 1.03 -13.75
C ASN A 309 -1.04 0.85 -14.85
N ASP A 310 0.17 0.49 -14.46
CA ASP A 310 1.34 0.41 -15.32
C ASP A 310 1.63 -1.04 -15.75
N GLU A 311 0.62 -1.73 -16.30
CA GLU A 311 0.79 -3.08 -16.85
C GLU A 311 1.79 -3.15 -18.02
N LYS A 312 2.12 -2.01 -18.63
CA LYS A 312 3.07 -1.90 -19.74
C LYS A 312 4.52 -1.68 -19.33
N MET A 313 4.82 -1.47 -18.04
CA MET A 313 6.17 -1.24 -17.54
C MET A 313 6.99 -2.51 -17.26
N GLU A 314 6.50 -3.70 -17.58
CA GLU A 314 7.31 -4.93 -17.46
C GLU A 314 8.38 -5.09 -18.57
N ASN A 315 8.43 -4.20 -19.56
CA ASN A 315 9.47 -4.18 -20.60
C ASN A 315 10.28 -2.89 -20.55
N PRO A 316 11.48 -2.89 -19.95
CA PRO A 316 12.43 -1.80 -20.12
C PRO A 316 13.14 -1.98 -21.48
N SER A 317 12.45 -1.76 -22.55
CA SER A 317 13.11 -1.58 -23.83
C SER A 317 12.79 -0.21 -24.37
N LEU A 318 13.86 0.58 -24.48
CA LEU A 318 14.08 1.67 -25.41
C LEU A 318 14.11 3.09 -24.86
N SER A 319 15.38 3.50 -24.76
CA SER A 319 15.93 4.77 -25.27
C SER A 319 15.20 6.06 -24.96
N SER A 320 15.61 6.70 -23.90
CA SER A 320 15.86 8.13 -23.93
C SER A 320 17.09 8.42 -23.06
N ASN A 321 17.96 9.31 -23.56
CA ASN A 321 19.23 9.71 -22.97
C ASN A 321 19.07 10.59 -21.72
N ALA A 322 18.28 10.16 -20.75
CA ALA A 322 18.25 10.71 -19.42
C ALA A 322 18.51 9.57 -18.42
N PRO A 323 19.37 9.76 -17.42
CA PRO A 323 19.59 8.73 -16.42
C PRO A 323 18.35 8.62 -15.54
N ILE A 324 17.39 7.80 -15.95
CA ILE A 324 16.31 7.35 -15.09
C ILE A 324 16.93 6.39 -14.09
N GLN A 325 17.24 6.86 -12.90
CA GLN A 325 17.51 5.98 -11.79
C GLN A 325 16.18 5.37 -11.35
N VAL A 326 15.82 4.27 -11.99
CA VAL A 326 14.71 3.41 -11.55
C VAL A 326 15.15 2.74 -10.27
N SER A 327 14.75 3.28 -9.13
CA SER A 327 14.81 2.55 -7.87
C SER A 327 13.60 1.64 -7.81
N GLU A 328 13.73 0.42 -8.31
CA GLU A 328 12.75 -0.64 -8.07
C GLU A 328 12.80 -1.01 -6.58
N THR A 329 11.95 -0.41 -5.78
CA THR A 329 11.65 -0.94 -4.47
C THR A 329 10.70 -2.11 -4.64
N THR A 330 11.08 -3.29 -4.16
CA THR A 330 10.26 -4.51 -4.21
C THR A 330 8.95 -4.39 -3.42
N SER A 331 8.80 -3.40 -2.56
CA SER A 331 7.56 -3.06 -1.84
C SER A 331 6.50 -2.41 -2.73
N GLY A 332 6.84 -1.99 -3.93
CA GLY A 332 5.87 -1.41 -4.87
C GLY A 332 5.41 0.01 -4.54
N ILE A 333 6.02 0.66 -3.57
CA ILE A 333 5.78 2.05 -3.23
C ILE A 333 7.03 2.83 -3.64
N GLU A 334 6.96 3.47 -4.79
CA GLU A 334 7.91 4.50 -5.16
C GLU A 334 7.22 5.84 -4.87
N VAL A 335 7.64 6.49 -3.78
CA VAL A 335 7.18 7.83 -3.46
C VAL A 335 8.28 8.78 -3.90
N SER A 336 8.06 9.45 -5.01
CA SER A 336 8.92 10.54 -5.48
C SER A 336 8.19 11.83 -5.21
N ILE A 337 8.67 12.61 -4.25
CA ILE A 337 8.20 13.97 -3.98
C ILE A 337 9.24 14.91 -4.61
N GLN A 338 8.89 15.55 -5.72
CA GLN A 338 9.76 16.52 -6.39
C GLN A 338 9.12 17.91 -6.34
N THR A 339 9.89 18.89 -5.94
CA THR A 339 9.54 20.31 -6.15
C THR A 339 10.51 20.93 -7.16
N PRO A 340 10.04 21.81 -8.06
CA PRO A 340 10.85 22.32 -9.18
C PRO A 340 12.11 23.09 -8.77
N ASN A 341 12.21 23.57 -7.54
CA ASN A 341 13.27 24.48 -7.09
C ASN A 341 14.12 23.96 -5.92
N ALA A 342 14.06 22.66 -5.58
CA ALA A 342 14.80 22.16 -4.43
C ALA A 342 16.26 21.85 -4.74
N SER A 343 17.16 22.49 -4.02
CA SER A 343 18.62 22.28 -4.09
C SER A 343 19.10 21.03 -3.33
N HIS A 344 18.24 20.38 -2.53
CA HIS A 344 18.59 19.23 -1.69
C HIS A 344 17.69 18.04 -1.97
N SER A 345 18.31 16.88 -2.21
CA SER A 345 17.64 15.58 -2.25
C SER A 345 17.94 14.81 -0.97
N SER A 346 16.90 14.28 -0.33
CA SER A 346 17.04 13.43 0.84
C SER A 346 16.56 12.01 0.52
N GLN A 347 17.21 11.03 1.11
CA GLN A 347 16.84 9.63 0.97
C GLN A 347 16.79 8.97 2.35
N HIS A 348 15.68 8.37 2.67
CA HIS A 348 15.52 7.52 3.84
C HIS A 348 15.37 6.07 3.41
N SER A 349 16.12 5.18 4.04
CA SER A 349 16.04 3.74 3.80
C SER A 349 15.93 3.01 5.13
N ARG A 350 15.07 2.00 5.16
CA ARG A 350 14.96 1.07 6.30
C ARG A 350 14.73 -0.35 5.80
N THR A 351 15.18 -1.33 6.56
CA THR A 351 14.72 -2.71 6.39
C THR A 351 13.35 -2.83 7.04
N GLU A 352 12.36 -3.37 6.32
CA GLU A 352 11.01 -3.57 6.86
C GLU A 352 11.02 -4.58 8.01
N ASP A 353 10.11 -4.40 8.96
CA ASP A 353 9.85 -5.38 10.01
C ASP A 353 8.92 -6.47 9.46
N GLY A 354 9.50 -7.31 8.60
CA GLY A 354 8.77 -8.34 7.88
C GLY A 354 9.68 -9.28 7.13
N CYS A 355 9.10 -10.32 6.55
CA CYS A 355 9.83 -11.34 5.82
C CYS A 355 8.97 -11.94 4.72
N LEU A 356 9.56 -12.21 3.56
CA LEU A 356 9.06 -13.18 2.60
C LEU A 356 9.55 -14.57 3.00
N PHE A 357 8.66 -15.54 3.04
CA PHE A 357 8.98 -16.91 3.44
C PHE A 357 8.13 -17.95 2.70
N ALA A 358 8.60 -19.18 2.71
CA ALA A 358 7.86 -20.35 2.25
C ALA A 358 7.34 -21.14 3.45
N LEU A 359 6.08 -21.58 3.38
CA LEU A 359 5.45 -22.52 4.30
C LEU A 359 5.39 -23.89 3.64
N PHE A 360 5.69 -24.93 4.38
CA PHE A 360 5.58 -26.32 3.95
C PHE A 360 4.23 -26.88 4.40
N ASN A 361 3.31 -27.06 3.46
CA ASN A 361 1.95 -27.47 3.77
C ASN A 361 1.87 -28.93 4.20
N GLN A 362 1.51 -29.16 5.47
CA GLN A 362 1.29 -30.49 6.05
C GLN A 362 -0.14 -31.02 5.78
N HIS A 363 -1.04 -30.16 5.28
CA HIS A 363 -2.46 -30.49 5.03
C HIS A 363 -2.71 -31.01 3.59
N THR A 364 -1.66 -31.49 2.92
CA THR A 364 -1.76 -32.07 1.58
C THR A 364 -1.95 -33.58 1.65
N LYS A 365 -2.41 -34.19 0.54
CA LYS A 365 -2.54 -35.65 0.45
C LYS A 365 -1.21 -36.39 0.68
N HIS A 366 -0.09 -35.79 0.33
CA HIS A 366 1.25 -36.34 0.45
C HIS A 366 2.17 -35.27 1.02
N PRO A 367 2.12 -35.02 2.35
CA PRO A 367 2.96 -34.01 2.99
C PRO A 367 4.44 -34.40 2.88
N LEU A 368 5.29 -33.39 2.76
CA LEU A 368 6.74 -33.58 2.73
C LEU A 368 7.23 -34.08 4.08
N THR A 369 8.12 -35.08 4.05
CA THR A 369 8.83 -35.52 5.25
C THR A 369 9.75 -34.41 5.79
N ARG A 370 10.14 -34.49 7.06
CA ARG A 370 11.10 -33.52 7.65
C ARG A 370 12.41 -33.46 6.86
N ALA A 371 12.91 -34.60 6.38
CA ALA A 371 14.12 -34.68 5.56
C ALA A 371 13.95 -33.95 4.20
N GLN A 372 12.80 -34.12 3.56
CA GLN A 372 12.49 -33.41 2.30
C GLN A 372 12.32 -31.90 2.51
N ARG A 373 11.63 -31.47 3.59
CA ARG A 373 11.50 -30.04 3.92
C ARG A 373 12.87 -29.41 4.20
N ARG A 374 13.72 -30.08 4.98
CA ARG A 374 15.09 -29.65 5.21
C ARG A 374 15.86 -29.50 3.90
N TYR A 375 15.84 -30.53 3.04
CA TYR A 375 16.57 -30.50 1.78
C TYR A 375 16.05 -29.40 0.84
N ILE A 376 14.73 -29.21 0.71
CA ILE A 376 14.17 -28.10 -0.06
C ILE A 376 14.61 -26.75 0.54
N THR A 377 14.58 -26.57 1.87
CA THR A 377 15.03 -25.34 2.51
C THR A 377 16.50 -25.02 2.19
N GLU A 378 17.34 -26.04 2.10
CA GLU A 378 18.73 -25.93 1.68
C GLU A 378 18.85 -25.50 0.22
N LEU A 379 18.10 -26.14 -0.68
CA LEU A 379 18.08 -25.84 -2.10
C LEU A 379 17.60 -24.40 -2.41
N ILE A 380 16.58 -23.93 -1.68
CA ILE A 380 16.02 -22.58 -1.83
C ILE A 380 16.65 -21.58 -0.86
N HIS A 381 17.89 -21.85 -0.39
CA HIS A 381 18.58 -20.93 0.51
C HIS A 381 18.59 -19.50 -0.08
N PRO A 382 18.31 -18.46 0.74
CA PRO A 382 18.17 -17.08 0.26
C PRO A 382 19.34 -16.59 -0.60
N GLN A 383 20.56 -16.98 -0.25
CA GLN A 383 21.76 -16.65 -1.02
C GLN A 383 21.68 -17.14 -2.47
N ARG A 384 21.26 -18.40 -2.67
CA ARG A 384 21.12 -19.00 -4.00
C ARG A 384 20.03 -18.30 -4.82
N LEU A 385 18.91 -17.99 -4.19
CA LEU A 385 17.82 -17.24 -4.85
C LEU A 385 18.27 -15.82 -5.20
N LEU A 386 19.04 -15.16 -4.32
CA LEU A 386 19.59 -13.83 -4.60
C LEU A 386 20.56 -13.83 -5.79
N GLU A 387 21.37 -14.88 -5.95
CA GLU A 387 22.25 -15.03 -7.11
C GLU A 387 21.46 -15.15 -8.42
N LEU A 388 20.32 -15.87 -8.42
CA LEU A 388 19.40 -15.91 -9.56
C LEU A 388 18.81 -14.54 -9.87
N PHE A 389 18.35 -13.82 -8.85
CA PHE A 389 17.83 -12.46 -9.00
C PHE A 389 18.88 -11.47 -9.52
N ARG A 390 20.14 -11.62 -9.12
CA ARG A 390 21.25 -10.80 -9.64
C ARG A 390 21.50 -11.04 -11.12
N LYS A 391 21.45 -12.31 -11.57
CA LYS A 391 21.56 -12.65 -13.00
C LYS A 391 20.43 -12.03 -13.83
N GLU A 392 19.23 -11.98 -13.27
CA GLU A 392 18.05 -11.38 -13.90
C GLU A 392 17.96 -9.87 -13.69
N LYS A 393 18.90 -9.25 -12.95
CA LYS A 393 18.87 -7.83 -12.53
C LYS A 393 17.61 -7.43 -11.76
N THR A 394 17.08 -8.36 -10.95
CA THR A 394 15.82 -8.19 -10.18
C THR A 394 16.01 -8.26 -8.66
N HIS A 395 17.23 -8.04 -8.16
CA HIS A 395 17.63 -8.23 -6.76
C HIS A 395 17.40 -7.02 -5.84
N TYR A 396 16.83 -5.97 -6.35
CA TYR A 396 16.71 -4.68 -5.65
C TYR A 396 15.94 -4.78 -4.33
N GLY A 397 16.53 -4.21 -3.26
CA GLY A 397 15.93 -4.13 -1.94
C GLY A 397 15.82 -5.47 -1.19
N SER A 398 16.32 -6.58 -1.74
CA SER A 398 16.28 -7.88 -1.07
C SER A 398 17.45 -8.04 -0.11
N VAL A 399 17.16 -8.27 1.18
CA VAL A 399 18.11 -8.57 2.26
C VAL A 399 17.89 -10.02 2.70
N LEU A 400 18.97 -10.79 2.89
CA LEU A 400 18.88 -12.20 3.28
C LEU A 400 18.19 -12.34 4.65
N ALA A 401 17.16 -13.18 4.73
CA ALA A 401 16.47 -13.46 5.98
C ALA A 401 16.93 -14.79 6.57
N ASN A 402 17.31 -14.77 7.84
CA ASN A 402 17.61 -15.96 8.62
C ASN A 402 16.61 -16.17 9.78
N ASN A 403 15.71 -15.21 9.98
CA ASN A 403 14.55 -15.29 10.86
C ASN A 403 13.40 -14.48 10.26
N LEU A 404 12.22 -14.45 10.88
CA LEU A 404 11.04 -13.75 10.36
C LEU A 404 11.08 -12.23 10.57
N LEU A 405 11.85 -11.75 11.56
CA LEU A 405 12.08 -10.32 11.76
C LEU A 405 13.59 -10.03 11.74
N PRO A 406 14.01 -8.88 11.20
CA PRO A 406 15.43 -8.50 11.14
C PRO A 406 16.11 -8.37 12.51
N ILE A 407 15.31 -8.06 13.55
CA ILE A 407 15.79 -7.87 14.93
C ILE A 407 16.02 -9.19 15.69
N TRP A 408 15.47 -10.30 15.19
CA TRP A 408 15.60 -11.60 15.83
C TRP A 408 16.90 -12.29 15.45
N SER A 409 17.41 -13.09 16.36
CA SER A 409 18.65 -13.83 16.19
C SER A 409 18.57 -14.78 14.99
N PRO A 410 19.63 -14.91 14.19
CA PRO A 410 19.64 -15.84 13.07
C PRO A 410 19.46 -17.29 13.53
N VAL A 411 18.54 -18.00 12.90
CA VAL A 411 18.40 -19.44 13.10
C VAL A 411 19.40 -20.17 12.21
N LEU A 412 20.35 -20.86 12.82
CA LEU A 412 21.34 -21.65 12.09
C LEU A 412 20.68 -22.88 11.50
N ARG A 413 20.77 -23.03 10.19
CA ARG A 413 20.23 -24.18 9.47
C ARG A 413 21.29 -25.28 9.41
N GLN A 414 20.92 -26.50 9.78
CA GLN A 414 21.80 -27.63 9.65
C GLN A 414 21.70 -28.18 8.23
N PHE A 415 22.82 -28.28 7.54
CA PHE A 415 22.94 -29.03 6.28
C PHE A 415 22.85 -30.52 6.58
N GLY A 416 22.34 -31.29 5.63
CA GLY A 416 22.13 -32.72 5.84
C GLY A 416 22.20 -33.52 4.54
N GLU A 417 21.90 -34.80 4.67
CA GLU A 417 21.90 -35.69 3.51
C GLU A 417 20.88 -35.29 2.46
N VAL A 418 21.22 -35.49 1.19
CA VAL A 418 20.33 -35.31 0.05
C VAL A 418 19.10 -36.21 0.21
N SER A 419 17.92 -35.64 0.03
CA SER A 419 16.66 -36.38 0.09
C SER A 419 16.02 -36.45 -1.30
N VAL A 420 15.40 -37.57 -1.59
CA VAL A 420 14.65 -37.74 -2.85
C VAL A 420 13.41 -36.83 -2.81
N LEU A 421 13.32 -35.93 -3.77
CA LEU A 421 12.18 -35.02 -3.91
C LEU A 421 10.99 -35.72 -4.55
N PRO A 422 9.74 -35.26 -4.27
CA PRO A 422 8.57 -35.69 -5.00
C PRO A 422 8.69 -35.36 -6.49
N LYS A 423 8.15 -36.25 -7.35
CA LYS A 423 8.12 -36.04 -8.81
C LYS A 423 7.39 -34.74 -9.20
N THR A 424 6.40 -34.36 -8.42
CA THR A 424 5.63 -33.13 -8.63
C THR A 424 5.56 -32.32 -7.35
N ILE A 425 5.84 -31.03 -7.44
CA ILE A 425 5.73 -30.05 -6.36
C ILE A 425 4.85 -28.91 -6.85
N THR A 426 3.89 -28.50 -6.05
CA THR A 426 3.01 -27.37 -6.34
C THR A 426 3.36 -26.19 -5.42
N ILE A 427 3.45 -25.02 -6.02
CA ILE A 427 3.74 -23.76 -5.31
C ILE A 427 2.53 -22.86 -5.44
N ALA A 428 2.00 -22.37 -4.31
CA ALA A 428 1.01 -21.31 -4.30
C ALA A 428 1.55 -20.04 -3.66
N GLY A 429 0.91 -18.94 -3.96
CA GLY A 429 1.12 -17.66 -3.30
C GLY A 429 0.04 -16.67 -3.73
N TYR A 430 0.02 -15.48 -3.15
CA TYR A 430 -0.88 -14.46 -3.65
C TYR A 430 -0.19 -13.56 -4.69
N ASN A 431 -0.99 -12.91 -5.54
CA ASN A 431 -0.52 -12.09 -6.66
C ASN A 431 0.21 -10.83 -6.17
N TYR A 432 1.50 -11.00 -5.88
CA TYR A 432 2.45 -9.98 -5.48
C TYR A 432 3.77 -10.21 -6.21
N THR A 433 4.35 -9.15 -6.78
CA THR A 433 5.52 -9.25 -7.69
C THR A 433 6.70 -10.00 -7.07
N ALA A 434 7.04 -9.71 -5.80
CA ALA A 434 8.14 -10.37 -5.12
C ALA A 434 7.89 -11.87 -4.91
N LEU A 435 6.65 -12.27 -4.56
CA LEU A 435 6.29 -13.68 -4.43
C LEU A 435 6.32 -14.42 -5.76
N ARG A 436 5.86 -13.79 -6.87
CA ARG A 436 5.96 -14.37 -8.21
C ARG A 436 7.41 -14.60 -8.63
N ARG A 437 8.31 -13.66 -8.33
CA ARG A 437 9.76 -13.81 -8.58
C ARG A 437 10.34 -14.96 -7.77
N CYS A 438 10.04 -15.03 -6.48
CA CYS A 438 10.47 -16.12 -5.61
C CYS A 438 9.93 -17.47 -6.13
N ALA A 439 8.65 -17.57 -6.52
CA ALA A 439 8.05 -18.79 -7.05
C ALA A 439 8.77 -19.28 -8.31
N ARG A 440 9.10 -18.38 -9.25
CA ARG A 440 9.84 -18.72 -10.48
C ARG A 440 11.25 -19.22 -10.16
N ALA A 441 11.98 -18.52 -9.28
CA ALA A 441 13.33 -18.93 -8.89
C ALA A 441 13.33 -20.28 -8.18
N ILE A 442 12.41 -20.51 -7.25
CA ILE A 442 12.23 -21.79 -6.55
C ILE A 442 11.88 -22.90 -7.56
N SER A 443 10.98 -22.60 -8.49
CA SER A 443 10.61 -23.56 -9.56
C SER A 443 11.82 -23.98 -10.40
N SER A 444 12.67 -23.03 -10.80
CA SER A 444 13.90 -23.33 -11.55
C SER A 444 14.80 -24.26 -10.75
N VAL A 445 15.08 -23.92 -9.50
CA VAL A 445 15.95 -24.72 -8.61
C VAL A 445 15.41 -26.14 -8.42
N LEU A 446 14.11 -26.30 -8.12
CA LEU A 446 13.52 -27.62 -7.89
C LEU A 446 13.43 -28.46 -9.17
N THR A 447 13.27 -27.81 -10.33
CA THR A 447 13.27 -28.49 -11.63
C THR A 447 14.67 -29.02 -11.97
N GLU A 448 15.74 -28.28 -11.70
CA GLU A 448 17.12 -28.75 -11.81
C GLU A 448 17.40 -30.01 -10.96
N HIS A 449 16.63 -30.18 -9.85
CA HIS A 449 16.74 -31.34 -8.96
C HIS A 449 15.69 -32.42 -9.21
N GLY A 450 15.08 -32.42 -10.41
CA GLY A 450 14.25 -33.51 -10.93
C GLY A 450 12.77 -33.47 -10.58
N SER A 451 12.27 -32.37 -9.99
CA SER A 451 10.84 -32.20 -9.72
C SER A 451 10.14 -31.42 -10.81
N LYS A 452 8.94 -31.86 -11.23
CA LYS A 452 8.03 -31.04 -12.04
C LYS A 452 7.32 -30.05 -11.14
N VAL A 453 7.48 -28.75 -11.40
CA VAL A 453 6.88 -27.71 -10.57
C VAL A 453 5.71 -27.03 -11.26
N GLN A 454 4.61 -26.83 -10.51
CA GLN A 454 3.44 -26.07 -10.95
C GLN A 454 3.27 -24.87 -10.01
N ILE A 455 3.03 -23.69 -10.59
CA ILE A 455 2.85 -22.44 -9.83
C ILE A 455 1.41 -21.96 -10.02
N VAL A 456 0.74 -21.65 -8.90
CA VAL A 456 -0.62 -21.09 -8.87
C VAL A 456 -0.58 -19.79 -8.05
N MET A 457 -1.11 -18.71 -8.62
CA MET A 457 -1.17 -17.42 -7.93
C MET A 457 -2.64 -17.03 -7.71
N TYR A 458 -3.01 -16.85 -6.47
CA TYR A 458 -4.34 -16.46 -6.02
C TYR A 458 -4.44 -14.94 -5.81
N SER A 459 -5.62 -14.39 -5.64
CA SER A 459 -5.76 -13.10 -4.97
C SER A 459 -5.40 -13.24 -3.47
N TYR A 460 -5.12 -12.13 -2.80
CA TYR A 460 -4.79 -12.17 -1.36
C TYR A 460 -5.94 -12.74 -0.52
N ARG A 461 -7.19 -12.39 -0.88
CA ARG A 461 -8.41 -12.88 -0.24
C ARG A 461 -8.61 -14.38 -0.51
N GLU A 462 -8.53 -14.81 -1.76
CA GLU A 462 -8.69 -16.23 -2.13
C GLU A 462 -7.71 -17.15 -1.41
N LEU A 463 -6.44 -16.73 -1.25
CA LEU A 463 -5.45 -17.52 -0.52
C LEU A 463 -5.87 -17.73 0.94
N SER A 464 -6.37 -16.68 1.61
CA SER A 464 -6.87 -16.74 2.98
C SER A 464 -8.12 -17.60 3.10
N GLU A 465 -9.11 -17.41 2.21
CA GLU A 465 -10.36 -18.17 2.18
C GLU A 465 -10.11 -19.66 1.93
N LYS A 466 -9.18 -20.01 1.04
CA LYS A 466 -8.80 -21.41 0.79
C LYS A 466 -8.16 -22.07 2.02
N ALA A 467 -7.34 -21.35 2.74
CA ALA A 467 -6.75 -21.84 3.99
C ALA A 467 -7.82 -22.03 5.07
N GLU A 468 -8.72 -21.07 5.24
CA GLU A 468 -9.83 -21.11 6.20
C GLU A 468 -10.78 -22.28 5.91
N ASN A 469 -11.09 -22.52 4.63
CA ASN A 469 -11.99 -23.60 4.19
C ASN A 469 -11.29 -24.97 4.05
N GLY A 470 -9.99 -25.08 4.39
CA GLY A 470 -9.25 -26.33 4.28
C GLY A 470 -9.00 -26.81 2.84
N THR A 471 -9.10 -25.93 1.86
CA THR A 471 -8.98 -26.26 0.41
C THR A 471 -7.65 -25.86 -0.23
N LEU A 472 -6.70 -25.35 0.57
CA LEU A 472 -5.34 -25.00 0.12
C LEU A 472 -4.48 -26.26 0.14
N ASN A 473 -4.24 -26.87 -1.03
CA ASN A 473 -3.62 -28.19 -1.17
C ASN A 473 -2.21 -28.18 -1.77
N GLU A 474 -1.67 -27.02 -2.12
CA GLU A 474 -0.35 -26.88 -2.71
C GLU A 474 0.74 -27.21 -1.69
N THR A 475 1.86 -27.76 -2.17
CA THR A 475 2.95 -28.29 -1.34
C THR A 475 3.72 -27.17 -0.61
N LEU A 476 3.98 -26.07 -1.31
CA LEU A 476 4.68 -24.89 -0.80
C LEU A 476 3.77 -23.68 -0.93
N ILE A 477 3.64 -22.92 0.15
CA ILE A 477 2.88 -21.68 0.13
C ILE A 477 3.83 -20.52 0.37
N LEU A 478 3.94 -19.62 -0.62
CA LEU A 478 4.75 -18.42 -0.51
C LEU A 478 3.90 -17.28 -0.01
N THR A 479 4.33 -16.66 1.06
CA THR A 479 3.66 -15.54 1.68
C THR A 479 4.66 -14.58 2.30
N ASN A 480 4.18 -13.50 2.89
CA ASN A 480 5.00 -12.59 3.68
C ASN A 480 4.26 -12.14 4.94
N THR A 481 5.03 -11.71 5.91
CA THR A 481 4.56 -10.91 7.03
C THR A 481 5.16 -9.52 6.95
N ASN A 482 4.43 -8.53 7.47
CA ASN A 482 4.91 -7.17 7.67
C ASN A 482 4.18 -6.61 8.89
N LEU A 483 4.93 -6.11 9.86
CA LEU A 483 4.37 -5.58 11.09
C LEU A 483 3.75 -4.19 10.86
N ASP A 484 2.72 -3.91 11.62
CA ASP A 484 2.14 -2.58 11.72
C ASP A 484 2.95 -1.69 12.69
N ASP A 485 2.50 -0.46 12.92
CA ASP A 485 3.12 0.47 13.88
C ASP A 485 3.10 -0.05 15.32
N ASN A 486 2.09 -0.83 15.68
CA ASN A 486 1.99 -1.55 16.96
C ASN A 486 2.78 -2.88 16.93
N ARG A 487 4.06 -2.82 16.65
CA ARG A 487 4.94 -3.95 16.30
C ARG A 487 4.75 -5.20 17.16
N HIS A 488 4.69 -5.04 18.48
CA HIS A 488 4.61 -6.15 19.45
C HIS A 488 3.28 -6.92 19.31
N ALA A 489 2.16 -6.22 19.32
CA ALA A 489 0.85 -6.84 19.13
C ALA A 489 0.66 -7.33 17.69
N SER A 490 1.20 -6.62 16.70
CA SER A 490 1.15 -7.02 15.29
C SER A 490 1.95 -8.31 15.06
N ALA A 491 3.12 -8.48 15.68
CA ALA A 491 3.87 -9.73 15.62
C ALA A 491 3.07 -10.90 16.20
N PHE A 492 2.44 -10.69 17.36
CA PHE A 492 1.56 -11.70 17.97
C PHE A 492 0.39 -12.06 17.03
N SER A 493 -0.33 -11.08 16.51
CA SER A 493 -1.46 -11.29 15.59
C SER A 493 -1.03 -12.01 14.31
N ASN A 494 0.16 -11.73 13.77
CA ASN A 494 0.69 -12.41 12.59
C ASN A 494 0.93 -13.91 12.80
N PHE A 495 1.16 -14.35 14.04
CA PHE A 495 1.16 -15.77 14.38
C PHE A 495 -0.23 -16.27 14.73
N TYR A 496 -0.96 -15.56 15.59
CA TYR A 496 -2.18 -16.04 16.21
C TYR A 496 -3.40 -16.09 15.26
N SER A 497 -3.50 -15.15 14.34
CA SER A 497 -4.66 -15.00 13.42
C SER A 497 -4.33 -15.31 11.96
N ASN A 498 -3.22 -15.97 11.69
CA ASN A 498 -2.80 -16.29 10.33
C ASN A 498 -3.36 -17.64 9.87
N ASN A 499 -4.53 -17.61 9.20
CA ASN A 499 -5.20 -18.82 8.71
C ASN A 499 -4.30 -19.68 7.79
N VAL A 500 -3.44 -19.03 6.97
CA VAL A 500 -2.53 -19.74 6.06
C VAL A 500 -1.46 -20.50 6.86
N LEU A 501 -0.89 -19.88 7.91
CA LEU A 501 0.08 -20.53 8.78
C LEU A 501 -0.55 -21.73 9.50
N TYR A 502 -1.71 -21.53 10.13
CA TYR A 502 -2.41 -22.61 10.87
C TYR A 502 -2.76 -23.77 9.97
N HIS A 503 -3.32 -23.49 8.80
CA HIS A 503 -3.65 -24.53 7.83
C HIS A 503 -2.41 -25.33 7.43
N THR A 504 -1.29 -24.66 7.14
CA THR A 504 -0.06 -25.33 6.65
C THR A 504 0.64 -26.15 7.74
N LEU A 505 0.50 -25.81 9.01
CA LEU A 505 1.10 -26.56 10.12
C LEU A 505 0.44 -27.91 10.38
N GLY A 506 -0.83 -28.08 10.02
CA GLY A 506 -1.65 -29.23 10.38
C GLY A 506 -2.04 -29.20 11.86
N GLU A 507 -2.99 -30.06 12.26
CA GLU A 507 -3.67 -29.97 13.56
C GLU A 507 -2.74 -30.06 14.79
N VAL A 508 -1.74 -30.94 14.76
CA VAL A 508 -0.88 -31.17 15.93
C VAL A 508 0.02 -29.97 16.19
N ASN A 509 0.67 -29.46 15.12
CA ASN A 509 1.59 -28.35 15.24
C ASN A 509 0.85 -27.02 15.45
N ALA A 510 -0.37 -26.90 14.90
CA ALA A 510 -1.25 -25.77 15.13
C ALA A 510 -1.68 -25.67 16.61
N ARG A 511 -2.00 -26.80 17.26
CA ARG A 511 -2.28 -26.83 18.71
C ARG A 511 -1.07 -26.43 19.54
N TRP A 512 0.12 -26.95 19.20
CA TRP A 512 1.35 -26.52 19.86
C TRP A 512 1.54 -25.00 19.74
N LEU A 513 1.35 -24.43 18.54
CA LEU A 513 1.47 -22.99 18.33
C LEU A 513 0.44 -22.21 19.18
N ASP A 514 -0.82 -22.66 19.23
CA ASP A 514 -1.85 -22.06 20.08
C ASP A 514 -1.45 -22.05 21.56
N GLU A 515 -0.96 -23.18 22.08
CA GLU A 515 -0.50 -23.29 23.47
C GLU A 515 0.62 -22.31 23.80
N GLN A 516 1.62 -22.18 22.89
CA GLN A 516 2.71 -21.23 23.09
C GLN A 516 2.20 -19.78 23.08
N LEU A 517 1.33 -19.42 22.13
CA LEU A 517 0.80 -18.07 22.00
C LEU A 517 -0.16 -17.71 23.15
N GLU A 518 -0.96 -18.65 23.62
CA GLU A 518 -1.80 -18.45 24.80
C GLU A 518 -0.97 -18.20 26.07
N ASN A 519 0.18 -18.88 26.22
CA ASN A 519 1.10 -18.60 27.31
C ASN A 519 1.71 -17.19 27.22
N VAL A 520 2.11 -16.76 26.01
CA VAL A 520 2.60 -15.39 25.80
C VAL A 520 1.51 -14.38 26.19
N ARG A 521 0.28 -14.57 25.72
CA ARG A 521 -0.87 -13.70 26.02
C ARG A 521 -1.14 -13.59 27.51
N ALA A 522 -1.12 -14.72 28.23
CA ALA A 522 -1.50 -14.79 29.65
C ALA A 522 -0.44 -14.19 30.58
N PHE A 523 0.84 -14.40 30.30
CA PHE A 523 1.90 -14.17 31.28
C PHE A 523 2.91 -13.08 30.89
N THR A 524 2.96 -12.69 29.60
CA THR A 524 3.97 -11.74 29.13
C THR A 524 3.36 -10.34 29.01
N PRO A 525 4.01 -9.29 29.52
CA PRO A 525 3.63 -7.92 29.23
C PRO A 525 3.88 -7.60 27.75
N LEU A 526 3.13 -6.65 27.19
CA LEU A 526 3.19 -6.33 25.76
C LEU A 526 4.60 -5.95 25.28
N GLU A 527 5.34 -5.23 26.10
CA GLU A 527 6.70 -4.76 25.81
C GLU A 527 7.68 -5.91 25.53
N ASP A 528 7.41 -7.08 26.07
CA ASP A 528 8.27 -8.28 25.95
C ASP A 528 7.78 -9.25 24.84
N TYR A 529 6.70 -8.96 24.14
CA TYR A 529 6.12 -9.88 23.13
C TYR A 529 7.11 -10.24 22.03
N LEU A 530 7.90 -9.29 21.51
CA LEU A 530 8.88 -9.62 20.47
C LEU A 530 9.95 -10.60 20.97
N THR A 531 10.38 -10.46 22.22
CA THR A 531 11.34 -11.39 22.86
C THR A 531 10.70 -12.76 23.09
N ALA A 532 9.44 -12.79 23.55
CA ALA A 532 8.73 -14.05 23.82
C ALA A 532 8.33 -14.82 22.54
N LEU A 533 8.13 -14.12 21.43
CA LEU A 533 7.78 -14.71 20.14
C LEU A 533 8.99 -15.25 19.35
N GLU A 534 10.20 -14.75 19.62
CA GLU A 534 11.42 -15.18 18.93
C GLU A 534 11.68 -16.69 19.04
N PRO A 535 11.59 -17.35 20.23
CA PRO A 535 11.74 -18.80 20.34
C PRO A 535 10.69 -19.58 19.54
N ILE A 536 9.46 -19.08 19.48
CA ILE A 536 8.38 -19.69 18.69
C ILE A 536 8.73 -19.66 17.20
N ALA A 537 9.12 -18.49 16.68
CA ALA A 537 9.59 -18.33 15.31
C ALA A 537 10.78 -19.23 15.00
N SER A 538 11.75 -19.27 15.90
CA SER A 538 12.95 -20.11 15.76
C SER A 538 12.62 -21.60 15.72
N THR A 539 11.63 -22.05 16.48
CA THR A 539 11.14 -23.43 16.45
C THR A 539 10.47 -23.75 15.10
N LEU A 540 9.59 -22.86 14.61
CA LEU A 540 8.93 -23.03 13.31
C LEU A 540 9.95 -23.16 12.16
N ILE A 541 11.07 -22.44 12.24
CA ILE A 541 12.16 -22.49 11.27
C ILE A 541 13.01 -23.76 11.45
N SER A 542 13.38 -24.13 12.68
CA SER A 542 14.23 -25.29 12.99
C SER A 542 13.55 -26.62 12.65
N GLU A 543 12.20 -26.67 12.75
CA GLU A 543 11.41 -27.83 12.38
C GLU A 543 11.10 -27.85 10.87
N TYR A 544 11.62 -26.88 10.13
CA TYR A 544 11.41 -26.75 8.68
C TYR A 544 9.92 -26.66 8.28
N TRP A 545 9.11 -26.00 9.11
CA TRP A 545 7.74 -25.62 8.73
C TRP A 545 7.71 -24.30 7.97
N ILE A 546 8.68 -23.43 8.27
CA ILE A 546 8.88 -22.14 7.62
C ILE A 546 10.31 -22.05 7.09
N ALA A 547 10.46 -21.55 5.87
CA ALA A 547 11.76 -21.19 5.30
C ALA A 547 11.79 -19.67 5.03
N PRO A 548 12.41 -18.85 5.91
CA PRO A 548 12.63 -17.42 5.64
C PRO A 548 13.49 -17.24 4.38
N MET A 549 13.14 -16.23 3.57
CA MET A 549 13.86 -15.93 2.32
C MET A 549 14.46 -14.53 2.35
N PHE A 550 13.62 -13.50 2.42
CA PHE A 550 14.09 -12.12 2.29
C PHE A 550 13.33 -11.17 3.20
N HIS A 551 14.07 -10.24 3.79
CA HIS A 551 13.54 -8.95 4.21
C HIS A 551 13.66 -7.97 3.04
N HIS A 552 12.91 -6.86 3.07
CA HIS A 552 13.00 -5.83 2.04
C HIS A 552 13.53 -4.52 2.62
N THR A 553 14.39 -3.85 1.85
CA THR A 553 14.75 -2.46 2.11
C THR A 553 13.72 -1.57 1.41
N GLN A 554 13.03 -0.78 2.20
CA GLN A 554 12.15 0.28 1.75
C GLN A 554 12.96 1.56 1.61
N THR A 555 12.77 2.29 0.53
CA THR A 555 13.49 3.55 0.28
C THR A 555 12.48 4.63 -0.10
N LEU A 556 12.54 5.74 0.61
CA LEU A 556 11.81 6.97 0.31
C LEU A 556 12.80 8.01 -0.19
N ARG A 557 12.55 8.54 -1.36
CA ARG A 557 13.29 9.67 -1.92
C ARG A 557 12.35 10.86 -2.04
N PHE A 558 12.80 12.00 -1.58
CA PHE A 558 12.04 13.23 -1.70
C PHE A 558 12.96 14.41 -1.99
N HIS A 559 12.38 15.36 -2.72
CA HIS A 559 13.01 16.63 -3.02
C HIS A 559 11.99 17.72 -2.65
N GLY A 560 12.42 18.77 -1.96
CA GLY A 560 11.56 19.92 -1.80
C GLY A 560 11.40 20.47 -0.39
N VAL A 561 10.37 21.24 -0.23
CA VAL A 561 10.06 22.09 0.93
C VAL A 561 9.42 21.36 2.12
N LEU A 562 9.31 20.02 2.05
CA LEU A 562 8.75 19.25 3.14
C LEU A 562 9.80 18.95 4.20
N GLU A 563 9.46 19.23 5.43
CA GLU A 563 10.22 18.92 6.65
C GLU A 563 9.64 17.70 7.36
N ASP A 564 10.43 17.07 8.24
CA ASP A 564 10.06 15.88 9.05
C ASP A 564 9.53 14.69 8.25
N VAL A 565 9.97 14.56 7.00
CA VAL A 565 9.59 13.42 6.16
C VAL A 565 10.28 12.15 6.67
N SER A 566 9.51 11.23 7.19
CA SER A 566 9.95 9.93 7.69
C SER A 566 9.25 8.77 6.99
N LEU A 567 9.84 7.58 7.07
CA LEU A 567 9.31 6.36 6.46
C LEU A 567 8.64 5.48 7.52
N THR A 568 7.35 5.22 7.33
CA THR A 568 6.57 4.34 8.23
C THR A 568 6.89 2.86 8.03
N ASN A 569 6.46 2.00 8.95
CA ASN A 569 6.60 0.55 8.85
C ASN A 569 5.92 -0.04 7.59
N TRP A 570 4.91 0.63 7.08
CA TRP A 570 4.20 0.23 5.85
C TRP A 570 4.90 0.66 4.54
N GLY A 571 6.04 1.39 4.65
CA GLY A 571 6.78 1.90 3.49
C GLY A 571 6.18 3.16 2.87
N TRP A 572 5.19 3.78 3.51
CA TRP A 572 4.62 5.07 3.13
C TRP A 572 5.26 6.21 3.93
N PRO A 573 5.31 7.45 3.39
CA PRO A 573 5.73 8.59 4.18
C PRO A 573 4.75 8.83 5.34
N ASP A 574 5.27 9.29 6.47
CA ASP A 574 4.42 9.70 7.57
C ASP A 574 3.76 11.05 7.26
N ILE A 575 2.56 11.00 6.68
CA ILE A 575 1.79 12.18 6.28
C ILE A 575 1.21 12.98 7.44
N ARG A 576 1.34 12.49 8.68
CA ARG A 576 0.85 13.21 9.88
C ARG A 576 1.87 14.21 10.42
N SER A 577 3.16 13.88 10.31
CA SER A 577 4.25 14.69 10.86
C SER A 577 4.82 15.70 9.85
N VAL A 578 4.54 15.52 8.57
CA VAL A 578 5.09 16.36 7.49
C VAL A 578 4.52 17.78 7.55
N TRP A 579 5.40 18.77 7.35
CA TRP A 579 5.05 20.16 7.26
C TRP A 579 5.88 20.89 6.20
N SER A 580 5.58 22.15 5.89
CA SER A 580 6.31 22.98 4.95
C SER A 580 6.78 24.25 5.63
N SER A 581 8.02 24.64 5.34
CA SER A 581 8.60 25.91 5.81
C SER A 581 8.26 27.11 4.92
N ASP A 582 7.61 26.88 3.76
CA ASP A 582 7.21 27.91 2.79
C ASP A 582 5.80 28.47 3.05
#